data_bad3a9ae248f0c4e2f9a89db921e409a
#
_entry.id   bad3a9ae248f0c4e2f9a89db921e409a
#
_cell.length_a   1.000
_cell.length_b   1.000
_cell.length_c   1.000
_cell.angle_alpha   90.00
_cell.angle_beta   90.00
_cell.angle_gamma   90.00
#
_symmetry.space_group_name_H-M   'P 1'
#
loop_
_entity.id
_entity.type
_entity.pdbx_description
1 polymer ?
#
loop_
_entity_poly.entity_id
_entity_poly.type
_entity_poly.pdbx_seq_one_letter_code
_entity_poly.pdbx_strand_id
1 'polypeptide(L)'
;MSFHSDLITSLGIKVTRLVTDSRAVTPGDTFIAYPGSKADGRQFIKQAITNGANAVIWEALGFSWNKTWQLPNLAVADLRHNAGEIADHVYGSPSQKMWVIGITGTNGKTSSCHWIAQSFCALGKKTALIGTLGNGFHSTLQPTLNTTPDAIRLHELLADYLTQGAQAVAMEVSSHALEQGRVNGVQFDVALLTNLSRDHLDYHGDMPSYAAAKRRLFDWQQLKYAVLNLDDSFGAEIAEQLQDKGVEVVGYGLNDAALALAERLGLRMVYGSALRMDTHGFSLQIHSSWGGGELHNTLIGRFNVVNLLGVMAVLLVSGVTLSNALHELSLVSAVPGRMQTFGNGDRPTVVVDYAHTPDALEKVLQAVREVVRREIVGIHDGKVICVFGCGGDRDRGKRPMMGAIAAKLADVSIITSDNPRSEAPLDIIAAIVSGITSGRKATNGTYQIIEDRASAIAQAVLSAHATDIVLIAGKGHESYQEVRGVKYPFSDAEVAQRALLAWRDEAQA
;
A
#
# COMPACT_ATOMS: atom_id res chain seq x y z
N MET A 1 -27.50 2.13 11.81
CA MET A 1 -27.88 2.49 13.19
C MET A 1 -26.58 2.77 13.93
N SER A 2 -26.40 4.00 14.39
CA SER A 2 -25.21 4.33 15.19
C SER A 2 -25.21 3.50 16.47
N PHE A 3 -24.06 2.96 16.83
CA PHE A 3 -23.88 2.23 18.08
C PHE A 3 -24.09 3.19 19.26
N HIS A 4 -24.96 2.84 20.18
CA HIS A 4 -25.23 3.70 21.35
C HIS A 4 -24.23 3.37 22.47
N SER A 5 -23.47 4.38 22.92
CA SER A 5 -22.52 4.31 24.05
C SER A 5 -23.14 3.69 25.32
N ASP A 6 -24.43 3.84 25.50
CA ASP A 6 -25.19 3.31 26.64
C ASP A 6 -25.16 1.77 26.74
N LEU A 7 -24.97 1.08 25.59
CA LEU A 7 -24.90 -0.38 25.57
C LEU A 7 -23.66 -0.93 26.29
N ILE A 8 -22.49 -0.29 26.14
CA ILE A 8 -21.26 -0.71 26.85
C ILE A 8 -21.42 -0.46 28.35
N THR A 9 -22.02 0.66 28.71
CA THR A 9 -22.30 1.00 30.11
C THR A 9 -23.21 -0.04 30.79
N SER A 10 -24.10 -0.68 30.02
CA SER A 10 -25.00 -1.74 30.53
C SER A 10 -24.26 -3.01 31.02
N LEU A 11 -22.98 -3.21 30.64
CA LEU A 11 -22.14 -4.28 31.18
C LEU A 11 -21.88 -4.13 32.70
N GLY A 12 -22.11 -2.94 33.28
CA GLY A 12 -21.90 -2.67 34.70
C GLY A 12 -20.45 -2.74 35.17
N ILE A 13 -19.50 -2.78 34.23
CA ILE A 13 -18.06 -2.78 34.49
C ILE A 13 -17.37 -1.72 33.63
N LYS A 14 -16.15 -1.32 34.03
CA LYS A 14 -15.32 -0.47 33.21
C LYS A 14 -14.59 -1.33 32.16
N VAL A 15 -14.88 -1.11 30.87
CA VAL A 15 -14.16 -1.69 29.75
C VAL A 15 -12.95 -0.81 29.44
N THR A 16 -11.75 -1.37 29.53
CA THR A 16 -10.50 -0.63 29.34
C THR A 16 -9.68 -1.11 28.15
N ARG A 17 -9.79 -2.41 27.83
CA ARG A 17 -9.11 -3.02 26.68
C ARG A 17 -10.00 -4.07 26.05
N LEU A 18 -10.03 -4.07 24.70
CA LEU A 18 -10.78 -5.00 23.87
C LEU A 18 -9.82 -5.97 23.19
N VAL A 19 -10.17 -7.27 23.16
CA VAL A 19 -9.33 -8.32 22.58
C VAL A 19 -10.18 -9.25 21.72
N THR A 20 -9.72 -9.56 20.49
CA THR A 20 -10.38 -10.50 19.57
C THR A 20 -9.71 -11.89 19.54
N ASP A 21 -8.47 -12.02 20.01
CA ASP A 21 -7.75 -13.29 20.12
C ASP A 21 -7.81 -13.81 21.57
N SER A 22 -8.55 -14.91 21.80
CA SER A 22 -8.69 -15.50 23.14
C SER A 22 -7.37 -15.86 23.82
N ARG A 23 -6.30 -16.11 23.04
CA ARG A 23 -4.96 -16.44 23.54
C ARG A 23 -4.21 -15.22 24.08
N ALA A 24 -4.58 -14.04 23.61
CA ALA A 24 -4.00 -12.76 24.03
C ALA A 24 -4.76 -12.09 25.17
N VAL A 25 -5.85 -12.70 25.65
CA VAL A 25 -6.64 -12.21 26.78
C VAL A 25 -5.83 -12.31 28.07
N THR A 26 -5.79 -11.23 28.81
CA THR A 26 -5.24 -11.10 30.15
C THR A 26 -6.32 -10.68 31.17
N PRO A 27 -6.13 -10.90 32.49
CA PRO A 27 -7.12 -10.50 33.48
C PRO A 27 -7.53 -9.04 33.39
N GLY A 28 -8.84 -8.80 33.26
CA GLY A 28 -9.42 -7.46 33.12
C GLY A 28 -9.75 -7.05 31.69
N ASP A 29 -9.37 -7.83 30.68
CA ASP A 29 -9.72 -7.57 29.28
C ASP A 29 -11.19 -7.92 28.98
N THR A 30 -11.79 -7.22 28.02
CA THR A 30 -13.10 -7.57 27.47
C THR A 30 -12.92 -8.27 26.11
N PHE A 31 -13.42 -9.49 26.00
CA PHE A 31 -13.30 -10.30 24.79
C PHE A 31 -14.41 -9.95 23.77
N ILE A 32 -14.02 -9.72 22.52
CA ILE A 32 -14.94 -9.47 21.39
C ILE A 32 -15.04 -10.73 20.54
N ALA A 33 -16.24 -11.31 20.44
CA ALA A 33 -16.49 -12.61 19.82
C ALA A 33 -17.49 -12.53 18.66
N TYR A 34 -16.99 -12.61 17.43
CA TYR A 34 -17.82 -12.67 16.20
C TYR A 34 -17.25 -13.65 15.18
N PRO A 35 -18.05 -14.11 14.20
CA PRO A 35 -17.58 -14.97 13.11
C PRO A 35 -16.56 -14.22 12.23
N GLY A 36 -15.34 -14.75 12.16
CA GLY A 36 -14.30 -14.29 11.23
C GLY A 36 -14.31 -15.10 9.92
N SER A 37 -13.42 -14.76 8.98
CA SER A 37 -13.29 -15.48 7.70
C SER A 37 -12.71 -16.89 7.83
N LYS A 38 -11.94 -17.18 8.87
CA LYS A 38 -11.26 -18.48 9.10
C LYS A 38 -11.82 -19.27 10.30
N ALA A 39 -12.36 -18.58 11.28
CA ALA A 39 -12.88 -19.19 12.50
C ALA A 39 -13.98 -18.32 13.10
N ASP A 40 -14.89 -18.94 13.85
CA ASP A 40 -15.89 -18.23 14.62
C ASP A 40 -15.34 -17.94 16.02
N GLY A 41 -15.10 -16.66 16.32
CA GLY A 41 -14.58 -16.19 17.61
C GLY A 41 -15.41 -16.60 18.81
N ARG A 42 -16.71 -16.86 18.63
CA ARG A 42 -17.63 -17.30 19.69
C ARG A 42 -17.28 -18.67 20.26
N GLN A 43 -16.62 -19.52 19.47
CA GLN A 43 -16.13 -20.85 19.93
C GLN A 43 -15.03 -20.73 20.99
N PHE A 44 -14.37 -19.57 21.08
CA PHE A 44 -13.26 -19.32 22.00
C PHE A 44 -13.66 -18.54 23.26
N ILE A 45 -14.95 -18.26 23.47
CA ILE A 45 -15.44 -17.53 24.66
C ILE A 45 -15.01 -18.24 25.95
N LYS A 46 -15.16 -19.56 26.03
CA LYS A 46 -14.77 -20.32 27.22
C LYS A 46 -13.26 -20.14 27.52
N GLN A 47 -12.42 -20.16 26.52
CA GLN A 47 -10.98 -19.93 26.67
C GLN A 47 -10.69 -18.50 27.15
N ALA A 48 -11.34 -17.49 26.58
CA ALA A 48 -11.19 -16.10 27.00
C ALA A 48 -11.58 -15.92 28.48
N ILE A 49 -12.67 -16.54 28.92
CA ILE A 49 -13.08 -16.54 30.33
C ILE A 49 -12.01 -17.20 31.21
N THR A 50 -11.49 -18.36 30.80
CA THR A 50 -10.41 -19.06 31.54
C THR A 50 -9.16 -18.21 31.66
N ASN A 51 -8.84 -17.42 30.64
CA ASN A 51 -7.69 -16.49 30.61
C ASN A 51 -7.93 -15.20 31.39
N GLY A 52 -9.12 -14.98 31.96
CA GLY A 52 -9.42 -13.85 32.85
C GLY A 52 -10.15 -12.70 32.20
N ALA A 53 -10.86 -12.93 31.09
CA ALA A 53 -11.75 -11.91 30.56
C ALA A 53 -12.75 -11.43 31.62
N ASN A 54 -12.96 -10.12 31.74
CA ASN A 54 -13.90 -9.51 32.68
C ASN A 54 -15.30 -9.37 32.12
N ALA A 55 -15.45 -9.38 30.79
CA ALA A 55 -16.72 -9.39 30.06
C ALA A 55 -16.54 -9.97 28.65
N VAL A 56 -17.66 -10.25 28.00
CA VAL A 56 -17.69 -10.66 26.58
C VAL A 56 -18.73 -9.84 25.83
N ILE A 57 -18.34 -9.27 24.69
CA ILE A 57 -19.25 -8.70 23.69
C ILE A 57 -19.29 -9.69 22.54
N TRP A 58 -20.49 -10.15 22.15
CA TRP A 58 -20.59 -11.26 21.20
C TRP A 58 -21.68 -11.04 20.14
N GLU A 59 -21.43 -11.60 18.93
CA GLU A 59 -22.39 -11.56 17.82
C GLU A 59 -23.64 -12.33 18.16
N ALA A 60 -24.78 -11.62 18.16
CA ALA A 60 -26.07 -12.18 18.55
C ALA A 60 -26.66 -13.16 17.52
N LEU A 61 -26.41 -12.94 16.22
CA LEU A 61 -27.00 -13.76 15.17
C LEU A 61 -26.47 -15.18 15.17
N GLY A 62 -27.40 -16.15 15.30
CA GLY A 62 -27.08 -17.58 15.23
C GLY A 62 -26.28 -18.13 16.44
N PHE A 63 -26.31 -17.44 17.59
CA PHE A 63 -25.64 -17.90 18.80
C PHE A 63 -26.52 -17.67 20.04
N SER A 64 -26.40 -18.54 21.04
CA SER A 64 -27.07 -18.38 22.33
C SER A 64 -26.04 -18.42 23.46
N TRP A 65 -26.13 -17.44 24.34
CA TRP A 65 -25.25 -17.36 25.49
C TRP A 65 -25.42 -18.58 26.41
N ASN A 66 -24.32 -19.17 26.81
CA ASN A 66 -24.34 -20.26 27.78
C ASN A 66 -24.52 -19.67 29.19
N LYS A 67 -25.66 -19.91 29.80
CA LYS A 67 -26.03 -19.40 31.13
C LYS A 67 -25.11 -19.87 32.27
N THR A 68 -24.29 -20.87 32.06
CA THR A 68 -23.27 -21.29 33.03
C THR A 68 -22.06 -20.36 33.09
N TRP A 69 -21.89 -19.51 32.09
CA TRP A 69 -20.84 -18.47 32.07
C TRP A 69 -21.32 -17.28 32.90
N GLN A 70 -20.92 -17.24 34.16
CA GLN A 70 -21.29 -16.17 35.10
C GLN A 70 -20.39 -14.96 34.91
N LEU A 71 -20.52 -14.27 33.75
CA LEU A 71 -19.72 -13.12 33.37
C LEU A 71 -20.63 -12.07 32.73
N PRO A 72 -20.37 -10.75 32.95
CA PRO A 72 -20.99 -9.69 32.20
C PRO A 72 -20.86 -9.92 30.72
N ASN A 73 -21.96 -9.83 29.98
CA ASN A 73 -21.93 -10.05 28.55
C ASN A 73 -22.95 -9.17 27.83
N LEU A 74 -22.63 -8.84 26.58
CA LEU A 74 -23.45 -8.01 25.72
C LEU A 74 -23.60 -8.69 24.35
N ALA A 75 -24.86 -8.96 23.97
CA ALA A 75 -25.21 -9.41 22.64
C ALA A 75 -25.35 -8.20 21.70
N VAL A 76 -24.62 -8.22 20.58
CA VAL A 76 -24.66 -7.16 19.56
C VAL A 76 -24.93 -7.80 18.21
N ALA A 77 -25.92 -7.29 17.49
CA ALA A 77 -26.17 -7.70 16.12
C ALA A 77 -25.18 -7.00 15.19
N ASP A 78 -24.70 -7.74 14.16
CA ASP A 78 -23.69 -7.25 13.20
C ASP A 78 -22.44 -6.69 13.91
N LEU A 79 -21.98 -7.42 14.92
CA LEU A 79 -20.86 -7.01 15.76
C LEU A 79 -19.58 -6.76 14.95
N ARG A 80 -19.38 -7.47 13.85
CA ARG A 80 -18.22 -7.26 12.97
C ARG A 80 -18.14 -5.83 12.45
N HIS A 81 -19.26 -5.25 11.99
CA HIS A 81 -19.29 -3.88 11.49
C HIS A 81 -19.35 -2.85 12.63
N ASN A 82 -19.95 -3.22 13.79
CA ASN A 82 -20.04 -2.34 14.95
C ASN A 82 -18.78 -2.35 15.83
N ALA A 83 -17.86 -3.30 15.64
CA ALA A 83 -16.65 -3.44 16.47
C ALA A 83 -15.78 -2.18 16.48
N GLY A 84 -15.70 -1.46 15.34
CA GLY A 84 -14.95 -0.22 15.25
C GLY A 84 -15.53 0.91 16.09
N GLU A 85 -16.86 1.09 16.03
CA GLU A 85 -17.55 2.12 16.83
C GLU A 85 -17.48 1.82 18.34
N ILE A 86 -17.55 0.53 18.69
CA ILE A 86 -17.34 0.07 20.07
C ILE A 86 -15.91 0.42 20.53
N ALA A 87 -14.91 0.11 19.71
CA ALA A 87 -13.52 0.39 20.04
C ALA A 87 -13.23 1.89 20.09
N ASP A 88 -13.77 2.68 19.16
CA ASP A 88 -13.67 4.14 19.19
C ASP A 88 -14.15 4.70 20.54
N HIS A 89 -15.34 4.28 20.98
CA HIS A 89 -15.90 4.70 22.26
C HIS A 89 -15.00 4.28 23.45
N VAL A 90 -14.60 3.00 23.51
CA VAL A 90 -13.79 2.47 24.62
C VAL A 90 -12.44 3.17 24.73
N TYR A 91 -11.82 3.49 23.61
CA TYR A 91 -10.52 4.17 23.56
C TYR A 91 -10.61 5.70 23.53
N GLY A 92 -11.81 6.27 23.70
CA GLY A 92 -12.04 7.71 23.86
C GLY A 92 -11.88 8.53 22.60
N SER A 93 -12.32 7.96 21.47
CA SER A 93 -12.38 8.59 20.13
C SER A 93 -11.06 9.25 19.72
N PRO A 94 -9.96 8.48 19.65
CA PRO A 94 -8.62 9.03 19.44
C PRO A 94 -8.47 9.71 18.08
N SER A 95 -9.16 9.24 17.03
CA SER A 95 -9.10 9.84 15.69
C SER A 95 -9.65 11.25 15.63
N GLN A 96 -10.60 11.60 16.50
CA GLN A 96 -11.15 12.97 16.59
C GLN A 96 -10.16 13.99 17.16
N LYS A 97 -9.06 13.53 17.75
CA LYS A 97 -8.04 14.37 18.42
C LYS A 97 -6.76 14.49 17.60
N MET A 98 -6.72 13.90 16.43
CA MET A 98 -5.58 13.91 15.51
C MET A 98 -6.07 14.26 14.09
N TRP A 99 -5.16 14.68 13.22
CA TRP A 99 -5.45 14.85 11.79
C TRP A 99 -5.26 13.52 11.08
N VAL A 100 -6.34 12.91 10.60
CA VAL A 100 -6.30 11.54 10.04
C VAL A 100 -6.46 11.57 8.53
N ILE A 101 -5.46 11.01 7.83
CA ILE A 101 -5.41 10.87 6.39
C ILE A 101 -5.57 9.39 6.02
N GLY A 102 -6.65 9.06 5.31
CA GLY A 102 -6.89 7.75 4.73
C GLY A 102 -6.45 7.69 3.27
N ILE A 103 -5.58 6.76 2.92
CA ILE A 103 -5.07 6.59 1.55
C ILE A 103 -5.60 5.29 0.97
N THR A 104 -6.37 5.36 -0.13
CA THR A 104 -6.84 4.19 -0.86
C THR A 104 -6.41 4.22 -2.33
N GLY A 105 -6.54 3.10 -3.00
CA GLY A 105 -6.18 2.88 -4.39
C GLY A 105 -5.66 1.48 -4.61
N THR A 106 -5.39 1.09 -5.84
CA THR A 106 -4.76 -0.20 -6.14
C THR A 106 -3.27 -0.13 -5.80
N ASN A 107 -2.54 0.80 -6.38
CA ASN A 107 -1.10 1.02 -6.21
C ASN A 107 -0.82 2.39 -5.57
N GLY A 108 0.37 2.59 -5.02
CA GLY A 108 0.83 3.90 -4.50
C GLY A 108 0.45 4.22 -3.05
N LYS A 109 -0.42 3.45 -2.39
CA LYS A 109 -0.83 3.69 -0.99
C LYS A 109 0.36 3.81 -0.05
N THR A 110 1.23 2.83 -0.05
CA THR A 110 2.39 2.75 0.85
C THR A 110 3.34 3.94 0.64
N SER A 111 3.70 4.24 -0.61
CA SER A 111 4.57 5.37 -0.93
C SER A 111 3.95 6.69 -0.47
N SER A 112 2.69 6.95 -0.83
CA SER A 112 1.99 8.18 -0.44
C SER A 112 1.87 8.31 1.08
N CYS A 113 1.54 7.22 1.79
CA CYS A 113 1.44 7.19 3.25
C CYS A 113 2.78 7.58 3.91
N HIS A 114 3.89 7.00 3.45
CA HIS A 114 5.22 7.28 3.96
C HIS A 114 5.66 8.72 3.67
N TRP A 115 5.47 9.22 2.44
CA TRP A 115 5.86 10.57 2.05
C TRP A 115 5.06 11.64 2.81
N ILE A 116 3.75 11.43 3.05
CA ILE A 116 2.94 12.32 3.90
C ILE A 116 3.52 12.36 5.31
N ALA A 117 3.78 11.20 5.91
CA ALA A 117 4.29 11.15 7.28
C ALA A 117 5.70 11.74 7.39
N GLN A 118 6.59 11.47 6.43
CA GLN A 118 7.93 12.04 6.36
C GLN A 118 7.86 13.57 6.30
N SER A 119 7.07 14.12 5.36
CA SER A 119 6.93 15.57 5.19
C SER A 119 6.34 16.25 6.43
N PHE A 120 5.29 15.68 7.03
CA PHE A 120 4.73 16.23 8.25
C PHE A 120 5.71 16.19 9.42
N CYS A 121 6.45 15.08 9.61
CA CYS A 121 7.46 14.98 10.66
C CYS A 121 8.59 16.00 10.48
N ALA A 122 9.07 16.21 9.26
CA ALA A 122 10.09 17.21 8.95
C ALA A 122 9.60 18.64 9.25
N LEU A 123 8.31 18.91 9.07
CA LEU A 123 7.65 20.15 9.43
C LEU A 123 7.25 20.26 10.92
N GLY A 124 7.71 19.32 11.78
CA GLY A 124 7.45 19.32 13.21
C GLY A 124 6.10 18.76 13.64
N LYS A 125 5.28 18.23 12.71
CA LYS A 125 4.01 17.59 13.01
C LYS A 125 4.19 16.09 13.21
N LYS A 126 4.31 15.63 14.46
CA LYS A 126 4.53 14.22 14.79
C LYS A 126 3.43 13.34 14.20
N THR A 127 3.77 12.50 13.23
CA THR A 127 2.82 11.73 12.43
C THR A 127 3.10 10.24 12.56
N ALA A 128 2.06 9.47 12.91
CA ALA A 128 2.11 8.02 12.92
C ALA A 128 1.72 7.44 11.55
N LEU A 129 2.22 6.23 11.27
CA LEU A 129 1.97 5.44 10.07
C LEU A 129 1.18 4.17 10.44
N ILE A 130 0.21 3.81 9.61
CA ILE A 130 -0.47 2.51 9.64
C ILE A 130 -0.50 1.97 8.21
N GLY A 131 0.21 0.88 7.94
CA GLY A 131 0.30 0.38 6.56
C GLY A 131 1.07 -0.91 6.39
N THR A 132 1.32 -1.26 5.15
CA THR A 132 1.92 -2.53 4.73
C THR A 132 3.31 -2.76 5.32
N LEU A 133 4.12 -1.73 5.45
CA LEU A 133 5.48 -1.83 5.99
C LEU A 133 5.52 -1.88 7.52
N GLY A 134 4.40 -1.67 8.16
CA GLY A 134 4.29 -1.68 9.61
C GLY A 134 3.44 -0.53 10.15
N ASN A 135 3.30 -0.53 11.47
CA ASN A 135 2.55 0.48 12.20
C ASN A 135 3.47 1.16 13.22
N GLY A 136 3.42 2.48 13.35
CA GLY A 136 4.25 3.23 14.29
C GLY A 136 4.69 4.58 13.77
N PHE A 137 5.78 5.10 14.31
CA PHE A 137 6.43 6.30 13.78
C PHE A 137 7.50 5.93 12.75
N HIS A 138 7.78 6.81 11.79
CA HIS A 138 8.63 6.52 10.62
C HIS A 138 9.95 5.79 10.94
N SER A 139 10.59 6.12 12.06
CA SER A 139 11.87 5.50 12.49
C SER A 139 11.70 4.18 13.27
N THR A 140 10.49 3.82 13.69
CA THR A 140 10.23 2.71 14.62
C THR A 140 8.96 1.95 14.28
N LEU A 141 8.84 1.52 13.02
CA LEU A 141 7.69 0.73 12.56
C LEU A 141 7.74 -0.68 13.15
N GLN A 142 6.62 -1.12 13.69
CA GLN A 142 6.42 -2.49 14.14
C GLN A 142 5.77 -3.32 13.03
N PRO A 143 6.22 -4.56 12.78
CA PRO A 143 5.64 -5.42 11.77
C PRO A 143 4.13 -5.60 11.94
N THR A 144 3.41 -5.74 10.84
CA THR A 144 1.97 -5.95 10.82
C THR A 144 1.60 -7.18 9.98
N LEU A 145 0.45 -7.80 10.29
CA LEU A 145 -0.08 -8.92 9.51
C LEU A 145 -0.94 -8.45 8.33
N ASN A 146 -1.49 -7.25 8.41
CA ASN A 146 -2.39 -6.69 7.43
C ASN A 146 -2.03 -5.24 7.13
N THR A 147 -2.18 -4.82 5.88
CA THR A 147 -2.05 -3.42 5.45
C THR A 147 -2.90 -2.46 6.29
N THR A 148 -4.12 -2.88 6.60
CA THR A 148 -5.03 -2.17 7.52
C THR A 148 -5.40 -3.16 8.63
N PRO A 149 -5.10 -2.90 9.90
CA PRO A 149 -5.44 -3.77 11.04
C PRO A 149 -6.95 -4.05 11.14
N ASP A 150 -7.32 -5.02 11.98
CA ASP A 150 -8.73 -5.16 12.39
C ASP A 150 -9.17 -3.94 13.23
N ALA A 151 -10.49 -3.79 13.36
CA ALA A 151 -11.06 -2.58 13.96
C ALA A 151 -10.61 -2.35 15.41
N ILE A 152 -10.53 -3.40 16.22
CA ILE A 152 -10.13 -3.28 17.62
C ILE A 152 -8.67 -2.82 17.71
N ARG A 153 -7.77 -3.52 16.98
CA ARG A 153 -6.35 -3.18 16.95
C ARG A 153 -6.09 -1.79 16.38
N LEU A 154 -6.88 -1.37 15.39
CA LEU A 154 -6.76 -0.03 14.80
C LEU A 154 -7.02 1.07 15.83
N HIS A 155 -8.14 1.00 16.57
CA HIS A 155 -8.46 2.01 17.57
C HIS A 155 -7.52 1.97 18.78
N GLU A 156 -7.05 0.79 19.19
CA GLU A 156 -5.98 0.65 20.19
C GLU A 156 -4.71 1.38 19.74
N LEU A 157 -4.24 1.17 18.49
CA LEU A 157 -3.07 1.85 17.93
C LEU A 157 -3.27 3.37 17.89
N LEU A 158 -4.44 3.85 17.46
CA LEU A 158 -4.74 5.28 17.41
C LEU A 158 -4.67 5.92 18.81
N ALA A 159 -5.18 5.24 19.84
CA ALA A 159 -5.10 5.70 21.23
C ALA A 159 -3.66 5.71 21.74
N ASP A 160 -2.89 4.68 21.44
CA ASP A 160 -1.47 4.59 21.80
C ASP A 160 -0.66 5.71 21.14
N TYR A 161 -0.89 6.00 19.85
CA TYR A 161 -0.18 7.07 19.14
C TYR A 161 -0.56 8.45 19.66
N LEU A 162 -1.84 8.68 19.96
CA LEU A 162 -2.29 9.92 20.61
C LEU A 162 -1.59 10.11 21.94
N THR A 163 -1.51 9.08 22.78
CA THR A 163 -0.82 9.12 24.09
C THR A 163 0.67 9.41 23.93
N GLN A 164 1.28 8.92 22.85
CA GLN A 164 2.68 9.23 22.50
C GLN A 164 2.85 10.61 21.85
N GLY A 165 1.79 11.41 21.73
CA GLY A 165 1.83 12.78 21.23
C GLY A 165 1.76 12.88 19.70
N ALA A 166 1.20 11.88 19.01
CA ALA A 166 0.89 12.02 17.60
C ALA A 166 -0.12 13.14 17.36
N GLN A 167 0.14 13.98 16.38
CA GLN A 167 -0.72 15.06 15.93
C GLN A 167 -1.46 14.70 14.63
N ALA A 168 -0.90 13.75 13.87
CA ALA A 168 -1.52 13.23 12.66
C ALA A 168 -1.28 11.72 12.52
N VAL A 169 -2.10 11.10 11.68
CA VAL A 169 -1.97 9.70 11.26
C VAL A 169 -2.15 9.63 9.75
N ALA A 170 -1.19 9.04 9.05
CA ALA A 170 -1.33 8.64 7.65
C ALA A 170 -1.53 7.13 7.60
N MET A 171 -2.65 6.67 7.02
CA MET A 171 -2.94 5.24 7.01
C MET A 171 -3.40 4.71 5.66
N GLU A 172 -2.90 3.53 5.32
CA GLU A 172 -3.38 2.78 4.18
C GLU A 172 -4.76 2.18 4.47
N VAL A 173 -5.75 2.50 3.64
CA VAL A 173 -7.11 1.99 3.73
C VAL A 173 -7.37 1.05 2.57
N SER A 174 -7.25 -0.26 2.81
CA SER A 174 -7.48 -1.29 1.79
C SER A 174 -8.97 -1.48 1.50
N SER A 175 -9.31 -1.93 0.28
CA SER A 175 -10.69 -2.27 -0.08
C SER A 175 -11.29 -3.35 0.82
N HIS A 176 -10.49 -4.33 1.23
CA HIS A 176 -10.90 -5.33 2.23
C HIS A 176 -11.26 -4.69 3.57
N ALA A 177 -10.49 -3.71 4.03
CA ALA A 177 -10.76 -3.03 5.29
C ALA A 177 -12.07 -2.23 5.24
N LEU A 178 -12.34 -1.57 4.13
CA LEU A 178 -13.58 -0.81 3.90
C LEU A 178 -14.80 -1.75 3.82
N GLU A 179 -14.66 -2.87 3.12
CA GLU A 179 -15.74 -3.85 3.01
C GLU A 179 -16.01 -4.54 4.34
N GLN A 180 -14.96 -4.91 5.09
CA GLN A 180 -15.07 -5.62 6.36
C GLN A 180 -15.35 -4.70 7.56
N GLY A 181 -15.51 -3.39 7.37
CA GLY A 181 -15.75 -2.43 8.45
C GLY A 181 -14.57 -2.24 9.41
N ARG A 182 -13.34 -2.57 9.00
CA ARG A 182 -12.17 -2.46 9.89
C ARG A 182 -11.83 -1.04 10.31
N VAL A 183 -12.25 -0.06 9.51
CA VAL A 183 -12.01 1.36 9.77
C VAL A 183 -13.25 2.10 10.29
N ASN A 184 -14.35 1.38 10.56
CA ASN A 184 -15.54 1.96 11.14
C ASN A 184 -15.19 2.60 12.51
N GLY A 185 -15.82 3.73 12.82
CA GLY A 185 -15.51 4.55 14.01
C GLY A 185 -14.32 5.50 13.83
N VAL A 186 -13.47 5.33 12.80
CA VAL A 186 -12.39 6.30 12.53
C VAL A 186 -12.98 7.57 11.91
N GLN A 187 -12.61 8.73 12.41
CA GLN A 187 -12.88 10.00 11.75
C GLN A 187 -11.73 10.36 10.83
N PHE A 188 -11.98 10.37 9.51
CA PHE A 188 -11.03 10.83 8.52
C PHE A 188 -11.24 12.31 8.22
N ASP A 189 -10.14 13.09 8.21
CA ASP A 189 -10.14 14.48 7.75
C ASP A 189 -9.88 14.56 6.24
N VAL A 190 -8.99 13.73 5.72
CA VAL A 190 -8.60 13.68 4.30
C VAL A 190 -8.68 12.24 3.79
N ALA A 191 -9.29 12.06 2.64
CA ALA A 191 -9.24 10.82 1.86
C ALA A 191 -8.48 11.05 0.55
N LEU A 192 -7.42 10.25 0.30
CA LEU A 192 -6.63 10.29 -0.93
C LEU A 192 -6.91 9.05 -1.77
N LEU A 193 -7.32 9.25 -3.04
CA LEU A 193 -7.36 8.21 -4.07
C LEU A 193 -6.12 8.28 -4.94
N THR A 194 -5.34 7.21 -5.00
CA THR A 194 -4.18 7.14 -5.90
C THR A 194 -4.54 6.66 -7.31
N ASN A 195 -5.23 5.54 -7.44
CA ASN A 195 -5.69 4.96 -8.72
C ASN A 195 -6.60 3.75 -8.49
N LEU A 196 -7.28 3.32 -9.55
CA LEU A 196 -8.02 2.05 -9.60
C LEU A 196 -7.58 1.24 -10.82
N SER A 197 -7.04 0.05 -10.60
CA SER A 197 -6.74 -0.93 -11.65
C SER A 197 -7.09 -2.34 -11.19
N ARG A 198 -7.03 -3.33 -12.08
CA ARG A 198 -7.47 -4.71 -11.79
C ARG A 198 -6.60 -5.36 -10.72
N ASP A 199 -7.21 -5.65 -9.57
CA ASP A 199 -6.61 -6.40 -8.46
C ASP A 199 -7.72 -6.97 -7.56
N HIS A 200 -7.40 -7.94 -6.71
CA HIS A 200 -8.28 -8.49 -5.67
C HIS A 200 -9.66 -9.00 -6.16
N LEU A 201 -9.78 -9.44 -7.43
CA LEU A 201 -11.04 -9.97 -7.96
C LEU A 201 -11.36 -11.37 -7.41
N ASP A 202 -10.38 -12.08 -6.87
CA ASP A 202 -10.56 -13.31 -6.08
C ASP A 202 -11.41 -13.08 -4.83
N TYR A 203 -11.37 -11.88 -4.27
CA TYR A 203 -12.15 -11.47 -3.11
C TYR A 203 -13.43 -10.71 -3.47
N HIS A 204 -13.32 -9.70 -4.34
CA HIS A 204 -14.44 -8.80 -4.67
C HIS A 204 -15.34 -9.33 -5.79
N GLY A 205 -14.90 -10.34 -6.55
CA GLY A 205 -15.62 -10.93 -7.67
C GLY A 205 -15.42 -10.16 -8.98
N ASP A 206 -15.70 -8.86 -8.99
CA ASP A 206 -15.63 -8.00 -10.18
C ASP A 206 -15.09 -6.59 -9.89
N MET A 207 -14.80 -5.84 -10.95
CA MET A 207 -14.28 -4.47 -10.85
C MET A 207 -15.30 -3.48 -10.24
N PRO A 208 -16.60 -3.52 -10.58
CA PRO A 208 -17.59 -2.67 -9.94
C PRO A 208 -17.66 -2.84 -8.42
N SER A 209 -17.65 -4.07 -7.92
CA SER A 209 -17.64 -4.38 -6.48
C SER A 209 -16.36 -3.88 -5.80
N TYR A 210 -15.21 -4.03 -6.46
CA TYR A 210 -13.92 -3.52 -5.99
C TYR A 210 -13.90 -1.98 -5.91
N ALA A 211 -14.40 -1.31 -6.96
CA ALA A 211 -14.57 0.15 -7.00
C ALA A 211 -15.52 0.63 -5.89
N ALA A 212 -16.69 -0.01 -5.75
CA ALA A 212 -17.67 0.31 -4.73
C ALA A 212 -17.10 0.19 -3.30
N ALA A 213 -16.26 -0.82 -3.05
CA ALA A 213 -15.59 -0.96 -1.76
C ALA A 213 -14.68 0.25 -1.46
N LYS A 214 -13.83 0.69 -2.43
CA LYS A 214 -12.96 1.87 -2.25
C LYS A 214 -13.76 3.18 -2.14
N ARG A 215 -14.87 3.28 -2.89
CA ARG A 215 -15.74 4.42 -2.89
C ARG A 215 -16.21 4.81 -1.49
N ARG A 216 -16.44 3.81 -0.61
CA ARG A 216 -16.91 4.04 0.76
C ARG A 216 -16.06 5.05 1.55
N LEU A 217 -14.75 5.15 1.28
CA LEU A 217 -13.89 6.11 1.97
C LEU A 217 -14.27 7.57 1.64
N PHE A 218 -14.80 7.82 0.45
CA PHE A 218 -15.19 9.16 -0.02
C PHE A 218 -16.64 9.51 0.35
N ASP A 219 -17.44 8.54 0.76
CA ASP A 219 -18.78 8.73 1.34
C ASP A 219 -18.72 8.77 2.88
N TRP A 220 -17.53 8.92 3.49
CA TRP A 220 -17.31 8.89 4.93
C TRP A 220 -17.92 10.10 5.62
N GLN A 221 -18.64 9.85 6.72
CA GLN A 221 -19.22 10.94 7.51
C GLN A 221 -18.12 11.87 8.03
N GLN A 222 -18.34 13.18 7.95
CA GLN A 222 -17.43 14.23 8.43
C GLN A 222 -16.08 14.29 7.68
N LEU A 223 -15.94 13.62 6.53
CA LEU A 223 -14.78 13.82 5.66
C LEU A 223 -14.71 15.28 5.22
N LYS A 224 -13.56 15.94 5.45
CA LYS A 224 -13.36 17.35 5.08
C LYS A 224 -12.90 17.51 3.64
N TYR A 225 -11.93 16.67 3.23
CA TYR A 225 -11.27 16.77 1.93
C TYR A 225 -11.20 15.41 1.22
N ALA A 226 -11.63 15.40 -0.03
CA ALA A 226 -11.44 14.31 -0.97
C ALA A 226 -10.37 14.69 -1.99
N VAL A 227 -9.17 14.12 -1.91
CA VAL A 227 -8.05 14.35 -2.82
C VAL A 227 -8.06 13.25 -3.88
N LEU A 228 -8.33 13.62 -5.15
CA LEU A 228 -8.69 12.69 -6.21
C LEU A 228 -7.73 12.79 -7.40
N ASN A 229 -7.19 11.65 -7.84
CA ASN A 229 -6.46 11.55 -9.09
C ASN A 229 -7.43 11.68 -10.27
N LEU A 230 -7.41 12.83 -10.96
CA LEU A 230 -8.29 13.08 -12.11
C LEU A 230 -7.72 12.52 -13.43
N ASP A 231 -6.49 12.02 -13.46
CA ASP A 231 -5.96 11.21 -14.56
C ASP A 231 -6.55 9.79 -14.55
N ASP A 232 -7.13 9.36 -13.44
CA ASP A 232 -7.81 8.07 -13.26
C ASP A 232 -9.33 8.25 -13.44
N SER A 233 -9.94 7.44 -14.29
CA SER A 233 -11.37 7.55 -14.59
C SER A 233 -12.25 7.39 -13.36
N PHE A 234 -11.85 6.55 -12.40
CA PHE A 234 -12.59 6.38 -11.16
C PHE A 234 -12.47 7.61 -10.24
N GLY A 235 -11.32 8.29 -10.25
CA GLY A 235 -11.16 9.56 -9.54
C GLY A 235 -12.02 10.66 -10.15
N ALA A 236 -12.09 10.75 -11.47
CA ALA A 236 -12.96 11.66 -12.20
C ALA A 236 -14.45 11.41 -11.88
N GLU A 237 -14.88 10.15 -11.90
CA GLU A 237 -16.24 9.75 -11.53
C GLU A 237 -16.59 10.14 -10.09
N ILE A 238 -15.71 9.89 -9.12
CA ILE A 238 -15.94 10.31 -7.73
C ILE A 238 -16.04 11.83 -7.61
N ALA A 239 -15.20 12.58 -8.32
CA ALA A 239 -15.22 14.04 -8.28
C ALA A 239 -16.56 14.60 -8.76
N GLU A 240 -17.14 14.05 -9.84
CA GLU A 240 -18.47 14.42 -10.32
C GLU A 240 -19.58 14.07 -9.32
N GLN A 241 -19.48 12.93 -8.66
CA GLN A 241 -20.51 12.45 -7.74
C GLN A 241 -20.47 13.12 -6.34
N LEU A 242 -19.34 13.75 -5.97
CA LEU A 242 -19.18 14.47 -4.71
C LEU A 242 -19.61 15.95 -4.79
N GLN A 243 -20.00 16.44 -5.95
CA GLN A 243 -20.54 17.79 -6.08
C GLN A 243 -21.74 17.95 -5.11
N ASP A 244 -21.77 19.07 -4.41
CA ASP A 244 -22.82 19.45 -3.45
C ASP A 244 -23.01 18.53 -2.21
N LYS A 245 -22.05 17.61 -1.93
CA LYS A 245 -22.13 16.73 -0.76
C LYS A 245 -21.44 17.26 0.50
N GLY A 246 -20.95 18.50 0.48
CA GLY A 246 -20.33 19.13 1.65
C GLY A 246 -18.88 18.70 1.93
N VAL A 247 -18.31 17.84 1.10
CA VAL A 247 -16.89 17.48 1.11
C VAL A 247 -16.15 18.37 0.10
N GLU A 248 -15.05 18.99 0.52
CA GLU A 248 -14.23 19.74 -0.41
C GLU A 248 -13.40 18.81 -1.29
N VAL A 249 -13.61 18.87 -2.61
CA VAL A 249 -12.89 18.05 -3.59
C VAL A 249 -11.68 18.81 -4.11
N VAL A 250 -10.53 18.16 -4.09
CA VAL A 250 -9.27 18.66 -4.66
C VAL A 250 -8.77 17.66 -5.70
N GLY A 251 -8.66 18.12 -6.95
CA GLY A 251 -8.11 17.31 -8.04
C GLY A 251 -6.58 17.33 -8.06
N TYR A 252 -5.98 16.29 -8.60
CA TYR A 252 -4.59 16.32 -9.01
C TYR A 252 -4.36 15.48 -10.27
N GLY A 253 -3.33 15.81 -11.06
CA GLY A 253 -2.98 15.07 -12.28
C GLY A 253 -1.91 15.72 -13.13
N LEU A 254 -1.58 15.05 -14.25
CA LEU A 254 -0.58 15.46 -15.24
C LEU A 254 -1.16 15.69 -16.64
N ASN A 255 -2.44 15.31 -16.87
CA ASN A 255 -3.07 15.37 -18.17
C ASN A 255 -3.97 16.60 -18.29
N ASP A 256 -4.00 17.23 -19.47
CA ASP A 256 -4.84 18.40 -19.73
C ASP A 256 -6.34 18.11 -19.53
N ALA A 257 -6.76 16.86 -19.76
CA ALA A 257 -8.14 16.43 -19.50
C ALA A 257 -8.50 16.50 -18.00
N ALA A 258 -7.56 16.22 -17.11
CA ALA A 258 -7.75 16.35 -15.66
C ALA A 258 -7.89 17.83 -15.26
N LEU A 259 -7.07 18.72 -15.87
CA LEU A 259 -7.16 20.16 -15.65
C LEU A 259 -8.51 20.71 -16.14
N ALA A 260 -8.93 20.36 -17.36
CA ALA A 260 -10.21 20.77 -17.92
C ALA A 260 -11.41 20.27 -17.09
N LEU A 261 -11.33 19.07 -16.55
CA LEU A 261 -12.34 18.52 -15.63
C LEU A 261 -12.42 19.34 -14.34
N ALA A 262 -11.26 19.63 -13.72
CA ALA A 262 -11.21 20.45 -12.51
C ALA A 262 -11.80 21.85 -12.73
N GLU A 263 -11.46 22.50 -13.85
CA GLU A 263 -12.03 23.79 -14.24
C GLU A 263 -13.55 23.72 -14.44
N ARG A 264 -14.05 22.72 -15.16
CA ARG A 264 -15.49 22.49 -15.39
C ARG A 264 -16.28 22.30 -14.10
N LEU A 265 -15.68 21.62 -13.12
CA LEU A 265 -16.33 21.35 -11.84
C LEU A 265 -16.03 22.40 -10.77
N GLY A 266 -15.21 23.43 -11.07
CA GLY A 266 -14.82 24.46 -10.11
C GLY A 266 -13.97 23.95 -8.95
N LEU A 267 -13.17 22.90 -9.16
CA LEU A 267 -12.36 22.26 -8.12
C LEU A 267 -11.05 23.01 -7.89
N ARG A 268 -10.53 22.95 -6.66
CA ARG A 268 -9.12 23.24 -6.44
C ARG A 268 -8.29 22.12 -7.06
N MET A 269 -7.09 22.46 -7.58
CA MET A 269 -6.27 21.54 -8.37
C MET A 269 -4.80 21.65 -8.02
N VAL A 270 -4.07 20.53 -8.10
CA VAL A 270 -2.61 20.46 -8.21
C VAL A 270 -2.27 19.78 -9.53
N TYR A 271 -1.75 20.57 -10.48
CA TYR A 271 -1.46 20.12 -11.83
C TYR A 271 0.02 20.20 -12.11
N GLY A 272 0.58 19.13 -12.69
CA GLY A 272 1.97 19.07 -13.12
C GLY A 272 2.10 19.15 -14.63
N SER A 273 3.02 20.00 -15.12
CA SER A 273 3.33 20.14 -16.54
C SER A 273 4.83 20.07 -16.80
N ALA A 274 5.24 20.02 -18.07
CA ALA A 274 6.65 20.00 -18.49
C ALA A 274 7.50 18.94 -17.78
N LEU A 275 6.94 17.74 -17.54
CA LEU A 275 7.64 16.62 -16.90
C LEU A 275 8.84 16.19 -17.73
N ARG A 276 10.03 16.23 -17.13
CA ARG A 276 11.26 15.62 -17.63
C ARG A 276 11.72 14.56 -16.65
N MET A 277 12.15 13.40 -17.16
CA MET A 277 12.60 12.27 -16.36
C MET A 277 13.85 11.65 -16.98
N ASP A 278 14.77 11.21 -16.11
CA ASP A 278 15.98 10.46 -16.45
C ASP A 278 16.32 9.46 -15.31
N THR A 279 17.49 8.82 -15.34
CA THR A 279 17.94 7.90 -14.28
C THR A 279 18.25 8.59 -12.96
N HIS A 280 18.42 9.91 -12.96
CA HIS A 280 18.71 10.70 -11.75
C HIS A 280 17.44 11.22 -11.08
N GLY A 281 16.27 11.07 -11.74
CA GLY A 281 14.98 11.49 -11.20
C GLY A 281 14.11 12.27 -12.18
N PHE A 282 13.44 13.32 -11.68
CA PHE A 282 12.56 14.14 -12.52
C PHE A 282 12.57 15.62 -12.14
N SER A 283 12.18 16.46 -13.10
CA SER A 283 11.76 17.85 -12.89
C SER A 283 10.34 18.06 -13.41
N LEU A 284 9.55 18.87 -12.71
CA LEU A 284 8.14 19.10 -12.98
C LEU A 284 7.73 20.54 -12.65
N GLN A 285 7.05 21.21 -13.55
CA GLN A 285 6.41 22.50 -13.25
C GLN A 285 5.06 22.25 -12.57
N ILE A 286 4.86 22.88 -11.42
CA ILE A 286 3.64 22.79 -10.62
C ILE A 286 2.79 24.02 -10.83
N HIS A 287 1.52 23.80 -11.16
CA HIS A 287 0.45 24.80 -11.17
C HIS A 287 -0.61 24.37 -10.18
N SER A 288 -0.96 25.21 -9.23
CA SER A 288 -1.96 24.84 -8.24
C SER A 288 -2.83 26.01 -7.81
N SER A 289 -3.95 25.71 -7.19
CA SER A 289 -4.83 26.73 -6.57
C SER A 289 -4.16 27.48 -5.41
N TRP A 290 -2.95 27.07 -5.00
CA TRP A 290 -2.13 27.72 -3.96
C TRP A 290 -0.92 28.44 -4.52
N GLY A 291 -0.77 28.49 -5.85
CA GLY A 291 0.37 29.10 -6.56
C GLY A 291 1.11 28.10 -7.44
N GLY A 292 2.26 28.52 -7.95
CA GLY A 292 3.11 27.73 -8.84
C GLY A 292 4.53 27.58 -8.31
N GLY A 293 5.27 26.62 -8.88
CA GLY A 293 6.68 26.37 -8.55
C GLY A 293 7.26 25.22 -9.34
N GLU A 294 8.47 24.85 -9.05
CA GLU A 294 9.15 23.71 -9.68
C GLU A 294 9.47 22.65 -8.62
N LEU A 295 9.22 21.38 -8.96
CA LEU A 295 9.55 20.23 -8.13
C LEU A 295 10.62 19.40 -8.82
N HIS A 296 11.73 19.17 -8.11
CA HIS A 296 12.77 18.21 -8.49
C HIS A 296 12.81 17.09 -7.46
N ASN A 297 12.98 15.85 -7.91
CA ASN A 297 13.16 14.71 -6.98
C ASN A 297 13.89 13.57 -7.71
N THR A 298 14.57 12.70 -6.95
CA THR A 298 15.34 11.56 -7.46
C THR A 298 14.52 10.30 -7.71
N LEU A 299 13.21 10.33 -7.49
CA LEU A 299 12.33 9.20 -7.74
C LEU A 299 12.17 8.93 -9.24
N ILE A 300 12.10 7.65 -9.60
CA ILE A 300 11.88 7.19 -10.97
C ILE A 300 10.43 6.74 -11.15
N GLY A 301 9.89 6.97 -12.35
CA GLY A 301 8.57 6.49 -12.77
C GLY A 301 7.46 7.53 -12.65
N ARG A 302 6.76 7.74 -13.79
CA ARG A 302 5.66 8.70 -13.91
C ARG A 302 4.58 8.53 -12.82
N PHE A 303 4.30 7.28 -12.41
CA PHE A 303 3.32 7.01 -11.36
C PHE A 303 3.76 7.55 -9.97
N ASN A 304 5.08 7.62 -9.68
CA ASN A 304 5.58 8.26 -8.47
C ASN A 304 5.38 9.77 -8.52
N VAL A 305 5.56 10.39 -9.70
CA VAL A 305 5.26 11.82 -9.90
C VAL A 305 3.78 12.10 -9.62
N VAL A 306 2.87 11.27 -10.17
CA VAL A 306 1.42 11.40 -9.92
C VAL A 306 1.11 11.23 -8.43
N ASN A 307 1.69 10.23 -7.77
CA ASN A 307 1.51 10.04 -6.31
C ASN A 307 2.02 11.26 -5.51
N LEU A 308 3.15 11.86 -5.91
CA LEU A 308 3.67 13.07 -5.24
C LEU A 308 2.74 14.28 -5.41
N LEU A 309 2.06 14.43 -6.56
CA LEU A 309 1.02 15.46 -6.72
C LEU A 309 -0.14 15.25 -5.74
N GLY A 310 -0.57 14.00 -5.56
CA GLY A 310 -1.57 13.65 -4.55
C GLY A 310 -1.11 13.96 -3.13
N VAL A 311 0.15 13.61 -2.80
CA VAL A 311 0.75 13.95 -1.49
C VAL A 311 0.83 15.47 -1.31
N MET A 312 1.26 16.22 -2.35
CA MET A 312 1.28 17.69 -2.32
C MET A 312 -0.11 18.25 -2.02
N ALA A 313 -1.15 17.76 -2.70
CA ALA A 313 -2.52 18.19 -2.44
C ALA A 313 -2.94 17.92 -0.98
N VAL A 314 -2.60 16.73 -0.42
CA VAL A 314 -2.85 16.42 1.00
C VAL A 314 -2.12 17.39 1.93
N LEU A 315 -0.85 17.72 1.67
CA LEU A 315 -0.09 18.68 2.48
C LEU A 315 -0.74 20.07 2.44
N LEU A 316 -1.13 20.53 1.26
CA LEU A 316 -1.74 21.85 1.04
C LEU A 316 -3.10 21.99 1.75
N VAL A 317 -3.99 20.99 1.65
CA VAL A 317 -5.28 21.03 2.38
C VAL A 317 -5.11 20.85 3.88
N SER A 318 -3.98 20.34 4.32
CA SER A 318 -3.61 20.21 5.74
C SER A 318 -2.93 21.46 6.31
N GLY A 319 -2.90 22.57 5.54
CA GLY A 319 -2.37 23.87 5.98
C GLY A 319 -0.87 24.07 5.78
N VAL A 320 -0.18 23.16 5.05
CA VAL A 320 1.23 23.36 4.67
C VAL A 320 1.30 24.37 3.51
N THR A 321 2.22 25.31 3.57
CA THR A 321 2.44 26.25 2.46
C THR A 321 3.00 25.56 1.23
N LEU A 322 2.74 26.08 0.03
CA LEU A 322 3.27 25.49 -1.21
C LEU A 322 4.82 25.43 -1.20
N SER A 323 5.48 26.46 -0.70
CA SER A 323 6.95 26.48 -0.59
C SER A 323 7.48 25.34 0.28
N ASN A 324 6.87 25.11 1.45
CA ASN A 324 7.25 24.01 2.32
C ASN A 324 6.92 22.65 1.69
N ALA A 325 5.76 22.52 1.03
CA ALA A 325 5.38 21.28 0.35
C ALA A 325 6.37 20.93 -0.78
N LEU A 326 6.77 21.91 -1.62
CA LEU A 326 7.78 21.74 -2.65
C LEU A 326 9.13 21.31 -2.05
N HIS A 327 9.57 22.01 -1.00
CA HIS A 327 10.83 21.68 -0.31
C HIS A 327 10.82 20.26 0.24
N GLU A 328 9.83 19.90 1.04
CA GLU A 328 9.77 18.56 1.67
C GLU A 328 9.65 17.45 0.64
N LEU A 329 8.85 17.66 -0.42
CA LEU A 329 8.69 16.66 -1.47
C LEU A 329 9.92 16.53 -2.37
N SER A 330 10.79 17.53 -2.44
CA SER A 330 12.09 17.39 -3.11
C SER A 330 13.06 16.47 -2.36
N LEU A 331 12.86 16.28 -1.05
CA LEU A 331 13.72 15.49 -0.16
C LEU A 331 13.22 14.06 0.08
N VAL A 332 11.98 13.73 -0.30
CA VAL A 332 11.49 12.37 -0.11
C VAL A 332 12.23 11.39 -1.00
N SER A 333 12.44 10.19 -0.47
CA SER A 333 13.14 9.11 -1.15
C SER A 333 12.21 7.92 -1.42
N ALA A 334 12.67 6.97 -2.22
CA ALA A 334 11.95 5.74 -2.49
C ALA A 334 11.72 4.96 -1.18
N VAL A 335 10.49 4.53 -1.01
CA VAL A 335 10.11 3.68 0.12
C VAL A 335 10.69 2.27 -0.09
N PRO A 336 11.18 1.59 0.96
CA PRO A 336 11.76 0.27 0.82
C PRO A 336 10.90 -0.69 -0.02
N GLY A 337 11.48 -1.26 -1.08
CA GLY A 337 10.80 -2.16 -2.00
C GLY A 337 9.72 -1.53 -2.88
N ARG A 338 9.75 -0.21 -3.08
CA ARG A 338 8.85 0.54 -3.97
C ARG A 338 9.69 1.39 -4.91
N MET A 339 10.01 0.88 -6.10
CA MET A 339 10.96 1.52 -7.03
C MET A 339 12.25 1.98 -6.33
N GLN A 340 12.71 1.19 -5.38
CA GLN A 340 13.91 1.50 -4.63
C GLN A 340 15.13 1.30 -5.51
N THR A 341 15.91 2.36 -5.73
CA THR A 341 17.06 2.37 -6.63
C THR A 341 18.36 2.19 -5.88
N PHE A 342 19.28 1.44 -6.50
CA PHE A 342 20.65 1.23 -6.06
C PHE A 342 21.58 1.36 -7.25
N GLY A 343 22.84 1.71 -7.04
CA GLY A 343 23.78 2.02 -8.10
C GLY A 343 23.48 3.39 -8.71
N ASN A 344 24.44 3.96 -9.36
CA ASN A 344 24.34 5.18 -10.18
C ASN A 344 25.72 5.47 -10.81
N GLY A 345 25.75 6.37 -11.79
CA GLY A 345 26.98 6.77 -12.46
C GLY A 345 27.64 5.63 -13.23
N ASP A 346 28.78 5.16 -12.76
CA ASP A 346 29.61 4.14 -13.46
C ASP A 346 29.14 2.69 -13.23
N ARG A 347 27.94 2.48 -12.65
CA ARG A 347 27.39 1.15 -12.36
C ARG A 347 25.97 1.04 -12.86
N PRO A 348 25.49 -0.20 -13.18
CA PRO A 348 24.09 -0.39 -13.57
C PRO A 348 23.14 0.09 -12.50
N THR A 349 22.03 0.66 -12.92
CA THR A 349 20.94 0.99 -12.00
C THR A 349 20.16 -0.25 -11.67
N VAL A 350 20.04 -0.58 -10.36
CA VAL A 350 19.21 -1.68 -9.88
C VAL A 350 17.97 -1.11 -9.22
N VAL A 351 16.79 -1.57 -9.63
CA VAL A 351 15.49 -1.18 -9.09
C VAL A 351 14.84 -2.36 -8.40
N VAL A 352 14.50 -2.22 -7.12
CA VAL A 352 13.76 -3.22 -6.34
C VAL A 352 12.32 -2.77 -6.15
N ASP A 353 11.36 -3.61 -6.56
CA ASP A 353 9.94 -3.28 -6.48
C ASP A 353 9.07 -4.47 -6.02
N TYR A 354 7.95 -4.16 -5.40
CA TYR A 354 6.94 -5.11 -4.93
C TYR A 354 5.98 -5.58 -6.02
N ALA A 355 6.18 -5.22 -7.27
CA ALA A 355 5.31 -5.57 -8.40
C ALA A 355 5.17 -7.09 -8.55
N HIS A 356 4.07 -7.64 -8.06
CA HIS A 356 3.75 -9.06 -8.01
C HIS A 356 2.44 -9.42 -8.73
N THR A 357 1.83 -8.46 -9.44
CA THR A 357 0.65 -8.63 -10.30
C THR A 357 0.99 -8.25 -11.73
N PRO A 358 0.24 -8.73 -12.75
CA PRO A 358 0.46 -8.36 -14.14
C PRO A 358 0.48 -6.85 -14.38
N ASP A 359 -0.55 -6.13 -13.91
CA ASP A 359 -0.66 -4.67 -14.04
C ASP A 359 0.52 -3.92 -13.39
N ALA A 360 0.90 -4.31 -12.16
CA ALA A 360 2.02 -3.68 -11.48
C ALA A 360 3.35 -3.94 -12.21
N LEU A 361 3.61 -5.17 -12.67
CA LEU A 361 4.81 -5.50 -13.42
C LEU A 361 4.88 -4.72 -14.75
N GLU A 362 3.75 -4.61 -15.47
CA GLU A 362 3.67 -3.85 -16.71
C GLU A 362 4.01 -2.37 -16.47
N LYS A 363 3.41 -1.74 -15.46
CA LYS A 363 3.65 -0.33 -15.13
C LYS A 363 5.11 -0.05 -14.73
N VAL A 364 5.69 -0.92 -13.90
CA VAL A 364 7.08 -0.77 -13.46
C VAL A 364 8.04 -0.97 -14.64
N LEU A 365 7.82 -1.98 -15.49
CA LEU A 365 8.64 -2.19 -16.69
C LEU A 365 8.52 -1.04 -17.69
N GLN A 366 7.32 -0.49 -17.88
CA GLN A 366 7.12 0.71 -18.73
C GLN A 366 7.88 1.91 -18.18
N ALA A 367 7.81 2.14 -16.87
CA ALA A 367 8.52 3.24 -16.23
C ALA A 367 10.05 3.12 -16.38
N VAL A 368 10.60 1.91 -16.14
CA VAL A 368 12.03 1.63 -16.34
C VAL A 368 12.42 1.81 -17.82
N ARG A 369 11.59 1.31 -18.74
CA ARG A 369 11.83 1.43 -20.19
C ARG A 369 11.80 2.89 -20.66
N GLU A 370 10.95 3.72 -20.09
CA GLU A 370 10.88 5.16 -20.41
C GLU A 370 12.17 5.88 -20.02
N VAL A 371 12.76 5.53 -18.88
CA VAL A 371 14.02 6.10 -18.40
C VAL A 371 15.19 5.67 -19.27
N VAL A 372 15.34 4.36 -19.54
CA VAL A 372 16.40 3.81 -20.40
C VAL A 372 16.41 4.47 -21.79
N ARG A 373 15.24 4.66 -22.41
CA ARG A 373 15.15 5.27 -23.77
C ARG A 373 15.57 6.73 -23.84
N ARG A 374 15.49 7.50 -22.75
CA ARG A 374 15.80 8.92 -22.72
C ARG A 374 17.30 9.21 -22.57
N GLU A 375 18.09 8.31 -22.04
CA GLU A 375 19.53 8.52 -21.85
C GLU A 375 20.37 8.30 -23.12
N ILE A 376 19.79 7.76 -24.20
CA ILE A 376 20.56 7.37 -25.37
C ILE A 376 20.58 8.49 -26.42
N VAL A 377 21.56 9.38 -26.26
CA VAL A 377 22.14 10.13 -27.38
C VAL A 377 23.61 9.69 -27.51
N GLY A 378 23.77 8.50 -28.07
CA GLY A 378 24.99 8.03 -28.72
C GLY A 378 25.97 7.19 -27.92
N ILE A 379 25.93 5.89 -27.78
CA ILE A 379 26.98 4.88 -27.93
C ILE A 379 26.52 3.46 -27.60
N HIS A 380 25.67 3.23 -26.61
CA HIS A 380 25.03 1.90 -26.35
C HIS A 380 23.58 2.06 -25.88
N ASP A 381 22.67 1.34 -26.54
CA ASP A 381 21.28 1.21 -26.11
C ASP A 381 21.23 0.41 -24.79
N GLY A 382 21.01 1.08 -23.66
CA GLY A 382 20.84 0.40 -22.38
C GLY A 382 19.70 -0.62 -22.42
N LYS A 383 19.88 -1.76 -21.73
CA LYS A 383 18.89 -2.85 -21.66
C LYS A 383 18.10 -2.81 -20.37
N VAL A 384 16.88 -3.30 -20.44
CA VAL A 384 16.07 -3.64 -19.25
C VAL A 384 16.18 -5.13 -18.98
N ILE A 385 16.79 -5.48 -17.86
CA ILE A 385 16.90 -6.86 -17.35
C ILE A 385 15.87 -7.03 -16.23
N CYS A 386 14.91 -7.94 -16.38
CA CYS A 386 13.85 -8.16 -15.40
C CYS A 386 14.04 -9.48 -14.65
N VAL A 387 14.25 -9.44 -13.34
CA VAL A 387 14.33 -10.61 -12.46
C VAL A 387 13.02 -10.72 -11.66
N PHE A 388 12.27 -11.81 -11.83
CA PHE A 388 11.03 -11.99 -11.10
C PHE A 388 10.61 -13.46 -10.97
N GLY A 389 9.72 -13.71 -10.02
CA GLY A 389 9.01 -14.97 -9.83
C GLY A 389 7.57 -14.74 -9.43
N CYS A 390 6.86 -15.83 -9.12
CA CYS A 390 5.50 -15.77 -8.58
C CYS A 390 5.40 -16.60 -7.31
N GLY A 391 4.51 -16.19 -6.40
CA GLY A 391 4.23 -16.94 -5.19
C GLY A 391 3.44 -18.23 -5.47
N GLY A 392 3.75 -19.29 -4.71
CA GLY A 392 2.95 -20.49 -4.61
C GLY A 392 1.70 -20.27 -3.75
N ASP A 393 0.70 -21.16 -3.84
CA ASP A 393 -0.58 -21.10 -3.14
C ASP A 393 -1.31 -19.77 -3.35
N ARG A 394 -1.21 -19.22 -4.57
CA ARG A 394 -1.78 -17.96 -5.02
C ARG A 394 -2.41 -18.13 -6.40
N ASP A 395 -2.99 -17.06 -6.94
CA ASP A 395 -3.55 -17.03 -8.30
C ASP A 395 -2.53 -17.56 -9.32
N ARG A 396 -2.83 -18.72 -9.90
CA ARG A 396 -2.01 -19.36 -10.94
C ARG A 396 -2.17 -18.68 -12.29
N GLY A 397 -3.35 -18.07 -12.53
CA GLY A 397 -3.66 -17.43 -13.81
C GLY A 397 -2.77 -16.23 -14.13
N LYS A 398 -2.25 -15.54 -13.13
CA LYS A 398 -1.35 -14.40 -13.33
C LYS A 398 0.04 -14.80 -13.84
N ARG A 399 0.51 -16.04 -13.62
CA ARG A 399 1.87 -16.51 -13.94
C ARG A 399 2.19 -16.35 -15.42
N PRO A 400 1.41 -16.94 -16.37
CA PRO A 400 1.67 -16.75 -17.79
C PRO A 400 1.48 -15.29 -18.25
N MET A 401 0.57 -14.55 -17.64
CA MET A 401 0.38 -13.13 -17.96
C MET A 401 1.63 -12.30 -17.63
N MET A 402 2.23 -12.51 -16.45
CA MET A 402 3.47 -11.84 -16.06
C MET A 402 4.63 -12.24 -16.96
N GLY A 403 4.72 -13.53 -17.37
CA GLY A 403 5.69 -14.00 -18.34
C GLY A 403 5.57 -13.28 -19.69
N ALA A 404 4.37 -13.15 -20.22
CA ALA A 404 4.11 -12.46 -21.48
C ALA A 404 4.46 -10.96 -21.41
N ILE A 405 4.17 -10.29 -20.29
CA ILE A 405 4.48 -8.88 -20.05
C ILE A 405 6.00 -8.68 -20.01
N ALA A 406 6.72 -9.51 -19.25
CA ALA A 406 8.18 -9.43 -19.17
C ALA A 406 8.83 -9.65 -20.54
N ALA A 407 8.39 -10.66 -21.31
CA ALA A 407 8.87 -10.92 -22.66
C ALA A 407 8.63 -9.75 -23.64
N LYS A 408 7.58 -8.97 -23.45
CA LYS A 408 7.23 -7.81 -24.28
C LYS A 408 8.05 -6.56 -23.91
N LEU A 409 8.33 -6.34 -22.61
CA LEU A 409 8.82 -5.06 -22.10
C LEU A 409 10.27 -5.13 -21.59
N ALA A 410 10.83 -6.30 -21.30
CA ALA A 410 12.24 -6.48 -20.93
C ALA A 410 13.05 -7.01 -22.13
N ASP A 411 14.34 -6.66 -22.19
CA ASP A 411 15.29 -7.22 -23.18
C ASP A 411 15.78 -8.59 -22.74
N VAL A 412 15.96 -8.76 -21.42
CA VAL A 412 16.31 -10.03 -20.77
C VAL A 412 15.38 -10.27 -19.61
N SER A 413 14.78 -11.46 -19.55
CA SER A 413 13.96 -11.90 -18.41
C SER A 413 14.62 -13.05 -17.68
N ILE A 414 14.90 -12.90 -16.39
CA ILE A 414 15.42 -13.98 -15.53
C ILE A 414 14.29 -14.43 -14.62
N ILE A 415 13.82 -15.66 -14.88
CA ILE A 415 12.70 -16.25 -14.13
C ILE A 415 13.25 -17.05 -12.96
N THR A 416 12.80 -16.75 -11.77
CA THR A 416 13.35 -17.29 -10.53
C THR A 416 12.26 -17.65 -9.52
N SER A 417 12.63 -18.21 -8.37
CA SER A 417 11.74 -18.48 -7.26
C SER A 417 11.40 -17.19 -6.50
N ASP A 418 10.16 -17.08 -6.05
CA ASP A 418 9.68 -16.06 -5.09
C ASP A 418 9.44 -16.74 -3.73
N ASN A 419 8.23 -16.80 -3.22
CA ASN A 419 7.80 -17.61 -2.08
C ASN A 419 7.04 -18.84 -2.59
N PRO A 420 7.70 -19.97 -2.87
CA PRO A 420 7.04 -21.14 -3.46
C PRO A 420 6.03 -21.80 -2.50
N ARG A 421 6.12 -21.55 -1.21
CA ARG A 421 5.26 -22.12 -0.17
C ARG A 421 5.18 -23.64 -0.27
N SER A 422 3.98 -24.21 -0.56
CA SER A 422 3.81 -25.66 -0.68
C SER A 422 4.09 -26.19 -2.10
N GLU A 423 4.15 -25.32 -3.12
CA GLU A 423 4.35 -25.73 -4.51
C GLU A 423 5.84 -25.93 -4.84
N ALA A 424 6.15 -26.79 -5.84
CA ALA A 424 7.51 -26.91 -6.36
C ALA A 424 7.91 -25.65 -7.13
N PRO A 425 9.09 -25.04 -6.86
CA PRO A 425 9.50 -23.80 -7.53
C PRO A 425 9.52 -23.92 -9.06
N LEU A 426 10.00 -25.05 -9.58
CA LEU A 426 10.09 -25.28 -11.02
C LEU A 426 8.72 -25.36 -11.72
N ASP A 427 7.67 -25.82 -11.04
CA ASP A 427 6.31 -25.83 -11.60
C ASP A 427 5.77 -24.40 -11.75
N ILE A 428 6.08 -23.54 -10.78
CA ILE A 428 5.74 -22.11 -10.84
C ILE A 428 6.49 -21.43 -11.99
N ILE A 429 7.78 -21.69 -12.10
CA ILE A 429 8.65 -21.16 -13.17
C ILE A 429 8.14 -21.63 -14.54
N ALA A 430 7.80 -22.92 -14.70
CA ALA A 430 7.25 -23.46 -15.95
C ALA A 430 5.94 -22.77 -16.35
N ALA A 431 5.06 -22.46 -15.39
CA ALA A 431 3.83 -21.73 -15.65
C ALA A 431 4.09 -20.28 -16.12
N ILE A 432 5.12 -19.59 -15.60
CA ILE A 432 5.54 -18.26 -16.08
C ILE A 432 6.09 -18.36 -17.51
N VAL A 433 6.97 -19.32 -17.77
CA VAL A 433 7.64 -19.54 -19.08
C VAL A 433 6.64 -19.85 -20.16
N SER A 434 5.51 -20.54 -19.85
CA SER A 434 4.44 -20.80 -20.81
C SER A 434 3.91 -19.52 -21.44
N GLY A 435 3.81 -18.41 -20.66
CA GLY A 435 3.41 -17.11 -21.19
C GLY A 435 4.47 -16.47 -22.09
N ILE A 436 5.75 -16.63 -21.78
CA ILE A 436 6.84 -16.14 -22.61
C ILE A 436 6.86 -16.83 -23.98
N THR A 437 6.69 -18.14 -23.99
CA THR A 437 6.81 -18.96 -25.21
C THR A 437 5.58 -18.85 -26.12
N SER A 438 4.38 -18.67 -25.57
CA SER A 438 3.14 -18.47 -26.35
C SER A 438 3.11 -17.11 -27.07
N GLY A 439 3.80 -16.09 -26.53
CA GLY A 439 3.87 -14.75 -27.11
C GLY A 439 5.01 -14.52 -28.13
N ARG A 440 5.84 -15.51 -28.36
CA ARG A 440 7.14 -15.37 -29.10
C ARG A 440 7.08 -14.89 -30.56
N LYS A 441 5.92 -14.78 -31.18
CA LYS A 441 5.82 -14.24 -32.55
C LYS A 441 6.09 -12.73 -32.67
N ALA A 442 6.26 -12.02 -31.55
CA ALA A 442 6.40 -10.55 -31.52
C ALA A 442 7.46 -9.99 -30.56
N THR A 443 8.33 -10.82 -29.95
CA THR A 443 9.25 -10.34 -28.89
C THR A 443 10.70 -10.53 -29.25
N ASN A 444 11.52 -9.48 -29.08
CA ASN A 444 12.97 -9.51 -29.25
C ASN A 444 13.72 -9.96 -27.97
N GLY A 445 13.00 -10.17 -26.85
CA GLY A 445 13.60 -10.46 -25.55
C GLY A 445 14.06 -11.91 -25.41
N THR A 446 15.13 -12.10 -24.66
CA THR A 446 15.65 -13.41 -24.25
C THR A 446 15.17 -13.74 -22.84
N TYR A 447 15.13 -15.04 -22.48
CA TYR A 447 14.89 -15.43 -21.10
C TYR A 447 15.84 -16.49 -20.60
N GLN A 448 16.08 -16.50 -19.29
CA GLN A 448 16.87 -17.48 -18.56
C GLN A 448 16.07 -17.98 -17.36
N ILE A 449 16.35 -19.19 -16.92
CA ILE A 449 15.77 -19.80 -15.72
C ILE A 449 16.90 -20.00 -14.72
N ILE A 450 16.78 -19.37 -13.55
CA ILE A 450 17.69 -19.54 -12.43
C ILE A 450 16.84 -19.68 -11.17
N GLU A 451 16.68 -20.92 -10.68
CA GLU A 451 15.77 -21.21 -9.58
C GLU A 451 16.13 -20.45 -8.31
N ASP A 452 17.42 -20.45 -7.94
CA ASP A 452 17.92 -19.71 -6.78
C ASP A 452 17.86 -18.19 -7.01
N ARG A 453 17.06 -17.50 -6.19
CA ARG A 453 16.82 -16.08 -6.37
C ARG A 453 18.05 -15.21 -6.12
N ALA A 454 18.91 -15.60 -5.18
CA ALA A 454 20.13 -14.84 -4.91
C ALA A 454 21.07 -14.91 -6.11
N SER A 455 21.25 -16.10 -6.68
CA SER A 455 22.04 -16.33 -7.89
C SER A 455 21.46 -15.60 -9.10
N ALA A 456 20.12 -15.59 -9.26
CA ALA A 456 19.42 -14.86 -10.33
C ALA A 456 19.70 -13.36 -10.27
N ILE A 457 19.60 -12.75 -9.09
CA ILE A 457 19.88 -11.33 -8.86
C ILE A 457 21.34 -11.03 -9.10
N ALA A 458 22.25 -11.84 -8.54
CA ALA A 458 23.68 -11.64 -8.71
C ALA A 458 24.10 -11.72 -10.18
N GLN A 459 23.60 -12.73 -10.92
CA GLN A 459 23.89 -12.87 -12.36
C GLN A 459 23.35 -11.68 -13.15
N ALA A 460 22.11 -11.23 -12.87
CA ALA A 460 21.52 -10.08 -13.54
C ALA A 460 22.38 -8.81 -13.38
N VAL A 461 22.82 -8.53 -12.14
CA VAL A 461 23.62 -7.34 -11.84
C VAL A 461 25.02 -7.44 -12.41
N LEU A 462 25.70 -8.60 -12.25
CA LEU A 462 27.09 -8.77 -12.71
C LEU A 462 27.23 -8.80 -14.23
N SER A 463 26.17 -9.22 -14.96
CA SER A 463 26.16 -9.24 -16.44
C SER A 463 25.65 -7.95 -17.08
N ALA A 464 25.18 -6.99 -16.29
CA ALA A 464 24.66 -5.73 -16.77
C ALA A 464 25.78 -4.74 -17.10
N HIS A 465 25.61 -3.92 -18.15
CA HIS A 465 26.45 -2.74 -18.42
C HIS A 465 26.04 -1.55 -17.56
N ALA A 466 26.92 -0.56 -17.42
CA ALA A 466 26.64 0.64 -16.63
C ALA A 466 25.37 1.38 -17.07
N THR A 467 25.01 1.31 -18.36
CA THR A 467 23.79 1.92 -18.93
C THR A 467 22.53 1.08 -18.78
N ASP A 468 22.64 -0.16 -18.30
CA ASP A 468 21.50 -1.06 -18.15
C ASP A 468 20.73 -0.77 -16.85
N ILE A 469 19.44 -1.15 -16.87
CA ILE A 469 18.60 -1.14 -15.65
C ILE A 469 18.20 -2.59 -15.34
N VAL A 470 18.53 -3.04 -14.12
CA VAL A 470 18.10 -4.32 -13.58
C VAL A 470 16.90 -4.11 -12.68
N LEU A 471 15.72 -4.56 -13.11
CA LEU A 471 14.50 -4.59 -12.30
C LEU A 471 14.38 -5.92 -11.56
N ILE A 472 14.33 -5.87 -10.23
CA ILE A 472 14.05 -7.01 -9.34
C ILE A 472 12.64 -6.84 -8.81
N ALA A 473 11.70 -7.68 -9.28
CA ALA A 473 10.27 -7.55 -8.98
C ALA A 473 9.72 -8.73 -8.17
N GLY A 474 8.69 -8.45 -7.38
CA GLY A 474 7.89 -9.43 -6.64
C GLY A 474 7.93 -9.25 -5.13
N LYS A 475 9.09 -9.32 -4.51
CA LYS A 475 9.26 -9.32 -3.04
C LYS A 475 9.38 -7.92 -2.43
N GLY A 476 9.97 -6.98 -3.16
CA GLY A 476 10.16 -5.60 -2.68
C GLY A 476 10.82 -5.56 -1.30
N HIS A 477 10.07 -5.19 -0.26
CA HIS A 477 10.55 -5.03 1.12
C HIS A 477 10.53 -6.34 1.94
N GLU A 478 10.07 -7.46 1.39
CA GLU A 478 10.01 -8.72 2.14
C GLU A 478 11.42 -9.17 2.55
N SER A 479 11.59 -9.46 3.84
CA SER A 479 12.86 -9.86 4.45
C SER A 479 13.02 -11.38 4.60
N TYR A 480 12.19 -12.16 3.89
CA TYR A 480 12.24 -13.63 3.94
C TYR A 480 11.81 -14.27 2.62
N GLN A 481 12.20 -15.52 2.43
CA GLN A 481 11.65 -16.43 1.43
C GLN A 481 10.95 -17.59 2.14
N GLU A 482 9.69 -17.87 1.78
CA GLU A 482 8.88 -18.93 2.39
C GLU A 482 8.91 -20.20 1.52
N VAL A 483 9.48 -21.28 2.06
CA VAL A 483 9.57 -22.60 1.42
C VAL A 483 9.00 -23.65 2.36
N ARG A 484 7.96 -24.36 1.95
CA ARG A 484 7.28 -25.43 2.73
C ARG A 484 6.88 -24.98 4.15
N GLY A 485 6.37 -23.75 4.26
CA GLY A 485 5.93 -23.17 5.53
C GLY A 485 7.05 -22.64 6.43
N VAL A 486 8.31 -22.76 6.01
CA VAL A 486 9.47 -22.21 6.73
C VAL A 486 9.90 -20.90 6.08
N LYS A 487 10.09 -19.86 6.88
CA LYS A 487 10.59 -18.54 6.44
C LYS A 487 12.10 -18.48 6.64
N TYR A 488 12.83 -18.36 5.55
CA TYR A 488 14.27 -18.17 5.54
C TYR A 488 14.59 -16.69 5.34
N PRO A 489 15.55 -16.10 6.08
CA PRO A 489 15.96 -14.71 5.89
C PRO A 489 16.43 -14.48 4.45
N PHE A 490 15.88 -13.45 3.80
CA PHE A 490 16.21 -13.11 2.42
C PHE A 490 15.77 -11.68 2.11
N SER A 491 16.60 -10.89 1.44
CA SER A 491 16.27 -9.53 1.02
C SER A 491 16.81 -9.26 -0.39
N ASP A 492 15.92 -8.91 -1.33
CA ASP A 492 16.30 -8.51 -2.68
C ASP A 492 17.29 -7.33 -2.66
N ALA A 493 17.04 -6.34 -1.80
CA ALA A 493 17.88 -5.16 -1.68
C ALA A 493 19.30 -5.48 -1.21
N GLU A 494 19.46 -6.36 -0.20
CA GLU A 494 20.77 -6.76 0.30
C GLU A 494 21.58 -7.56 -0.73
N VAL A 495 20.92 -8.46 -1.48
CA VAL A 495 21.56 -9.23 -2.55
C VAL A 495 21.99 -8.30 -3.67
N ALA A 496 21.13 -7.37 -4.09
CA ALA A 496 21.42 -6.37 -5.11
C ALA A 496 22.64 -5.49 -4.74
N GLN A 497 22.66 -4.99 -3.51
CA GLN A 497 23.77 -4.16 -3.03
C GLN A 497 25.10 -4.94 -3.01
N ARG A 498 25.10 -6.20 -2.54
CA ARG A 498 26.28 -7.05 -2.56
C ARG A 498 26.78 -7.31 -3.99
N ALA A 499 25.87 -7.57 -4.93
CA ALA A 499 26.22 -7.77 -6.33
C ALA A 499 26.80 -6.49 -6.95
N LEU A 500 26.23 -5.31 -6.66
CA LEU A 500 26.76 -4.02 -7.12
C LEU A 500 28.16 -3.70 -6.54
N LEU A 501 28.45 -4.12 -5.31
CA LEU A 501 29.81 -3.98 -4.74
C LEU A 501 30.83 -4.87 -5.46
N ALA A 502 30.42 -6.03 -5.94
CA ALA A 502 31.27 -6.97 -6.68
C ALA A 502 31.35 -6.68 -8.19
N TRP A 503 30.45 -5.83 -8.71
CA TRP A 503 30.38 -5.51 -10.13
C TRP A 503 31.67 -4.85 -10.63
N ARG A 504 32.12 -5.25 -11.84
CA ARG A 504 33.25 -4.69 -12.56
C ARG A 504 32.78 -4.41 -13.98
N ASP A 505 33.18 -3.30 -14.55
CA ASP A 505 32.93 -3.01 -15.95
C ASP A 505 33.88 -3.88 -16.82
N GLU A 506 33.32 -4.88 -17.50
CA GLU A 506 34.09 -5.72 -18.40
C GLU A 506 34.61 -4.93 -19.64
N ALA A 507 34.04 -3.75 -19.93
CA ALA A 507 34.54 -2.88 -20.99
C ALA A 507 35.83 -2.13 -20.60
N GLN A 508 36.22 -2.14 -19.30
CA GLN A 508 37.46 -1.54 -18.79
C GLN A 508 38.56 -2.60 -18.48
N ALA A 509 38.27 -3.88 -18.64
CA ALA A 509 39.23 -4.99 -18.52
C ALA A 509 39.67 -5.49 -19.88
#